data_065ef6b167d0d06b439033f1be04ea98
#
_entry.id   065ef6b167d0d06b439033f1be04ea98
#
_cell.length_a   1.000
_cell.length_b   1.000
_cell.length_c   1.000
_cell.angle_alpha   90.00
_cell.angle_beta   90.00
_cell.angle_gamma   90.00
#
_symmetry.space_group_name_H-M   'P 1'
#
loop_
_entity.id
_entity.type
_entity.pdbx_description
1 polymer ?
#
loop_
_entity_poly.entity_id
_entity_poly.type
_entity_poly.pdbx_seq_one_letter_code
_entity_poly.pdbx_strand_id
1 'polypeptide(L)'
;MHKWVLGWVLAIGLAGGVWAQDSEIKGVISGQIEAFKADDFEQAFTFAAPSIRQIFRTPENFGVMVRRGYPMVWRPSEVTFLDLREQSGSYVQTVRIEDAEGAVHLLAYAMTQTPDGWRISGVQILEAPGVST
;
A
#
# COMPACT_ATOMS: atom_id res chain seq x y z
N MET A 1 -4.20 42.50 -15.83
CA MET A 1 -5.15 42.16 -14.81
C MET A 1 -5.39 40.67 -14.66
N HIS A 2 -5.28 39.91 -15.74
CA HIS A 2 -5.59 38.48 -15.69
C HIS A 2 -4.42 37.62 -15.22
N LYS A 3 -3.23 38.16 -15.11
CA LYS A 3 -2.02 37.42 -14.83
C LYS A 3 -1.97 36.88 -13.41
N TRP A 4 -2.48 37.62 -12.46
CA TRP A 4 -2.44 37.20 -11.06
C TRP A 4 -3.44 36.10 -10.73
N VAL A 5 -4.42 35.89 -11.58
CA VAL A 5 -5.36 34.78 -11.45
C VAL A 5 -4.64 33.45 -11.69
N LEU A 6 -3.71 33.43 -12.63
CA LEU A 6 -2.94 32.23 -12.95
C LEU A 6 -2.06 31.78 -11.79
N GLY A 7 -1.53 32.76 -11.04
CA GLY A 7 -0.70 32.45 -9.88
C GLY A 7 -1.46 31.68 -8.80
N TRP A 8 -2.71 32.03 -8.60
CA TRP A 8 -3.55 31.36 -7.63
C TRP A 8 -3.78 29.88 -8.00
N VAL A 9 -4.01 29.63 -9.27
CA VAL A 9 -4.25 28.27 -9.75
C VAL A 9 -3.03 27.39 -9.51
N LEU A 10 -1.85 27.93 -9.75
CA LEU A 10 -0.61 27.17 -9.53
C LEU A 10 -0.41 26.81 -8.06
N ALA A 11 -0.71 27.74 -7.16
CA ALA A 11 -0.56 27.48 -5.73
C ALA A 11 -1.49 26.37 -5.27
N ILE A 12 -2.72 26.34 -5.75
CA ILE A 12 -3.68 25.31 -5.43
C ILE A 12 -3.21 23.95 -5.94
N GLY A 13 -2.65 23.93 -7.15
CA GLY A 13 -2.15 22.69 -7.74
C GLY A 13 -1.03 22.06 -6.91
N LEU A 14 -0.11 22.87 -6.39
CA LEU A 14 0.98 22.35 -5.55
C LEU A 14 0.48 21.76 -4.25
N ALA A 15 -0.45 22.42 -3.59
CA ALA A 15 -1.03 21.93 -2.36
C ALA A 15 -1.78 20.61 -2.59
N GLY A 16 -2.49 20.52 -3.72
CA GLY A 16 -3.25 19.32 -4.07
C GLY A 16 -2.37 18.09 -4.30
N GLY A 17 -1.14 18.29 -4.79
CA GLY A 17 -0.23 17.19 -5.08
C GLY A 17 0.14 16.34 -3.87
N VAL A 18 0.34 16.97 -2.71
CA VAL A 18 0.71 16.25 -1.47
C VAL A 18 -0.43 15.36 -1.00
N TRP A 19 -1.63 15.89 -1.00
CA TRP A 19 -2.81 15.12 -0.59
C TRP A 19 -3.12 13.98 -1.55
N ALA A 20 -2.91 14.22 -2.84
CA ALA A 20 -3.16 13.20 -3.86
C ALA A 20 -2.23 12.00 -3.67
N GLN A 21 -0.97 12.24 -3.32
CA GLN A 21 0.03 11.20 -3.11
C GLN A 21 -0.37 10.27 -1.97
N ASP A 22 -0.73 10.84 -0.82
CA ASP A 22 -1.17 10.09 0.34
C ASP A 22 -2.41 9.26 0.01
N SER A 23 -3.37 9.88 -0.62
CA SER A 23 -4.63 9.25 -1.00
C SER A 23 -4.41 8.10 -1.99
N GLU A 24 -3.51 8.29 -2.96
CA GLU A 24 -3.22 7.28 -3.96
C GLU A 24 -2.55 6.05 -3.35
N ILE A 25 -1.60 6.28 -2.44
CA ILE A 25 -0.90 5.17 -1.78
C ILE A 25 -1.89 4.34 -0.97
N LYS A 26 -2.73 4.99 -0.18
CA LYS A 26 -3.74 4.29 0.60
C LYS A 26 -4.72 3.55 -0.31
N GLY A 27 -5.06 4.16 -1.45
CA GLY A 27 -5.96 3.54 -2.42
C GLY A 27 -5.39 2.27 -3.03
N VAL A 28 -4.11 2.26 -3.32
CA VAL A 28 -3.44 1.08 -3.87
C VAL A 28 -3.45 -0.06 -2.85
N ILE A 29 -3.10 0.23 -1.61
CA ILE A 29 -3.07 -0.79 -0.55
C ILE A 29 -4.49 -1.31 -0.28
N SER A 30 -5.46 -0.42 -0.15
CA SER A 30 -6.86 -0.82 0.07
C SER A 30 -7.39 -1.64 -1.09
N GLY A 31 -7.06 -1.24 -2.32
CA GLY A 31 -7.51 -1.96 -3.50
C GLY A 31 -6.97 -3.38 -3.53
N GLN A 32 -5.71 -3.55 -3.16
CA GLN A 32 -5.13 -4.89 -3.12
C GLN A 32 -5.79 -5.74 -2.04
N ILE A 33 -6.02 -5.18 -0.85
CA ILE A 33 -6.66 -5.91 0.24
C ILE A 33 -8.07 -6.32 -0.14
N GLU A 34 -8.83 -5.42 -0.78
CA GLU A 34 -10.18 -5.77 -1.25
C GLU A 34 -10.14 -6.90 -2.27
N ALA A 35 -9.15 -6.88 -3.16
CA ALA A 35 -8.99 -7.95 -4.15
C ALA A 35 -8.67 -9.28 -3.45
N PHE A 36 -7.82 -9.27 -2.43
CA PHE A 36 -7.53 -10.48 -1.65
C PHE A 36 -8.78 -11.01 -0.95
N LYS A 37 -9.58 -10.13 -0.41
CA LYS A 37 -10.82 -10.53 0.29
C LYS A 37 -11.82 -11.18 -0.66
N ALA A 38 -11.77 -10.80 -1.92
CA ALA A 38 -12.61 -11.39 -2.96
C ALA A 38 -11.94 -12.60 -3.64
N ASP A 39 -10.76 -12.98 -3.19
CA ASP A 39 -9.94 -14.03 -3.81
C ASP A 39 -9.63 -13.73 -5.28
N ASP A 40 -9.58 -12.45 -5.62
CA ASP A 40 -9.24 -11.99 -6.95
C ASP A 40 -7.73 -11.73 -7.00
N PHE A 41 -6.96 -12.81 -7.10
CA PHE A 41 -5.50 -12.71 -7.07
C PHE A 41 -4.93 -12.06 -8.32
N GLU A 42 -5.64 -12.16 -9.41
CA GLU A 42 -5.25 -11.50 -10.65
C GLU A 42 -5.26 -9.98 -10.45
N GLN A 43 -6.35 -9.46 -9.90
CA GLN A 43 -6.45 -8.03 -9.63
C GLN A 43 -5.45 -7.61 -8.55
N ALA A 44 -5.31 -8.41 -7.48
CA ALA A 44 -4.37 -8.11 -6.41
C ALA A 44 -2.95 -8.00 -6.95
N PHE A 45 -2.59 -8.84 -7.90
CA PHE A 45 -1.26 -8.87 -8.48
C PHE A 45 -0.95 -7.58 -9.26
N THR A 46 -1.96 -6.91 -9.80
CA THR A 46 -1.75 -5.67 -10.55
C THR A 46 -1.29 -4.51 -9.66
N PHE A 47 -1.54 -4.59 -8.36
CA PHE A 47 -1.10 -3.56 -7.42
C PHE A 47 0.35 -3.74 -6.99
N ALA A 48 0.97 -4.86 -7.33
CA ALA A 48 2.37 -5.12 -7.01
C ALA A 48 3.26 -4.47 -8.07
N ALA A 49 4.41 -3.97 -7.63
CA ALA A 49 5.39 -3.35 -8.52
C ALA A 49 5.97 -4.41 -9.47
N PRO A 50 6.52 -3.98 -10.62
CA PRO A 50 7.12 -4.92 -11.57
C PRO A 50 8.16 -5.84 -10.93
N SER A 51 8.94 -5.35 -9.96
CA SER A 51 9.96 -6.17 -9.29
C SER A 51 9.33 -7.37 -8.57
N ILE A 52 8.18 -7.15 -7.94
CA ILE A 52 7.47 -8.23 -7.25
C ILE A 52 6.86 -9.20 -8.26
N ARG A 53 6.26 -8.66 -9.32
CA ARG A 53 5.64 -9.50 -10.34
C ARG A 53 6.66 -10.38 -11.05
N GLN A 54 7.88 -9.89 -11.21
CA GLN A 54 8.97 -10.68 -11.80
C GLN A 54 9.39 -11.83 -10.90
N ILE A 55 9.33 -11.64 -9.58
CA ILE A 55 9.70 -12.70 -8.63
C ILE A 55 8.68 -13.83 -8.64
N PHE A 56 7.39 -13.48 -8.56
CA PHE A 56 6.34 -14.50 -8.43
C PHE A 56 5.81 -14.99 -9.75
N ARG A 57 5.89 -14.15 -10.79
CA ARG A 57 5.56 -14.47 -12.20
C ARG A 57 4.07 -14.57 -12.48
N THR A 58 3.30 -15.21 -11.62
CA THR A 58 1.87 -15.42 -11.86
C THR A 58 1.06 -15.00 -10.64
N PRO A 59 -0.20 -14.60 -10.84
CA PRO A 59 -1.10 -14.34 -9.71
C PRO A 59 -1.27 -15.54 -8.78
N GLU A 60 -1.23 -16.76 -9.34
CA GLU A 60 -1.37 -17.98 -8.54
C GLU A 60 -0.23 -18.14 -7.56
N ASN A 61 1.00 -17.97 -8.03
CA ASN A 61 2.18 -18.05 -7.15
C ASN A 61 2.15 -16.98 -6.09
N PHE A 62 1.76 -15.78 -6.49
CA PHE A 62 1.63 -14.65 -5.58
C PHE A 62 0.59 -14.96 -4.51
N GLY A 63 -0.56 -15.50 -4.92
CA GLY A 63 -1.64 -15.85 -4.01
C GLY A 63 -1.24 -16.89 -2.98
N VAL A 64 -0.47 -17.91 -3.40
CA VAL A 64 0.03 -18.94 -2.47
C VAL A 64 0.92 -18.29 -1.42
N MET A 65 1.83 -17.41 -1.85
CA MET A 65 2.74 -16.73 -0.93
C MET A 65 1.97 -15.89 0.08
N VAL A 66 0.97 -15.14 -0.38
CA VAL A 66 0.20 -14.26 0.50
C VAL A 66 -0.60 -15.07 1.52
N ARG A 67 -1.28 -16.11 1.07
CA ARG A 67 -2.08 -16.93 1.98
C ARG A 67 -1.22 -17.61 3.05
N ARG A 68 0.01 -17.99 2.71
CA ARG A 68 0.90 -18.69 3.64
C ARG A 68 1.70 -17.75 4.52
N GLY A 69 2.20 -16.67 3.93
CA GLY A 69 3.11 -15.77 4.64
C GLY A 69 2.45 -14.55 5.23
N TYR A 70 1.32 -14.13 4.69
CA TYR A 70 0.64 -12.90 5.09
C TYR A 70 -0.86 -13.11 5.24
N PRO A 71 -1.28 -14.11 6.04
CA PRO A 71 -2.71 -14.41 6.14
C PRO A 71 -3.54 -13.24 6.66
N MET A 72 -2.92 -12.36 7.47
CA MET A 72 -3.61 -11.16 7.98
C MET A 72 -3.96 -10.20 6.86
N VAL A 73 -3.18 -10.17 5.77
CA VAL A 73 -3.44 -9.30 4.63
C VAL A 73 -4.55 -9.88 3.76
N TRP A 74 -4.61 -11.20 3.68
CA TRP A 74 -5.60 -11.91 2.88
C TRP A 74 -6.98 -11.88 3.54
N ARG A 75 -7.02 -11.97 4.87
CA ARG A 75 -8.30 -11.98 5.62
C ARG A 75 -8.22 -11.08 6.84
N PRO A 76 -8.11 -9.76 6.64
CA PRO A 76 -8.12 -8.84 7.77
C PRO A 76 -9.53 -8.65 8.29
N SER A 77 -9.66 -8.43 9.61
CA SER A 77 -10.93 -7.97 10.17
C SER A 77 -10.96 -6.45 10.23
N GLU A 78 -9.79 -5.80 10.41
CA GLU A 78 -9.74 -4.35 10.46
C GLU A 78 -8.38 -3.88 9.94
N VAL A 79 -8.39 -2.79 9.17
CA VAL A 79 -7.18 -2.19 8.59
C VAL A 79 -7.16 -0.72 8.97
N THR A 80 -6.06 -0.27 9.56
CA THR A 80 -5.87 1.13 9.97
C THR A 80 -4.56 1.62 9.39
N PHE A 81 -4.60 2.73 8.65
CA PHE A 81 -3.39 3.35 8.13
C PHE A 81 -2.76 4.22 9.22
N LEU A 82 -1.47 4.05 9.41
CA LEU A 82 -0.70 4.83 10.36
C LEU A 82 0.19 5.81 9.60
N ASP A 83 1.47 5.97 10.00
CA ASP A 83 2.34 6.96 9.36
C ASP A 83 2.68 6.64 7.93
N LEU A 84 2.85 7.69 7.15
CA LEU A 84 3.43 7.63 5.81
C LEU A 84 4.73 8.40 5.87
N ARG A 85 5.84 7.76 5.50
CA ARG A 85 7.16 8.39 5.52
C ARG A 85 7.83 8.27 4.17
N GLU A 86 8.56 9.32 3.81
CA GLU A 86 9.45 9.26 2.66
C GLU A 86 10.79 8.65 3.10
N GLN A 87 11.35 7.77 2.29
CA GLN A 87 12.59 7.10 2.60
C GLN A 87 13.37 6.88 1.30
N SER A 88 14.38 7.67 1.08
CA SER A 88 15.28 7.56 -0.08
C SER A 88 14.54 7.51 -1.41
N GLY A 89 13.61 8.45 -1.61
CA GLY A 89 12.87 8.54 -2.87
C GLY A 89 11.68 7.61 -3.00
N SER A 90 11.47 6.71 -2.04
CA SER A 90 10.27 5.89 -1.98
C SER A 90 9.47 6.29 -0.76
N TYR A 91 8.30 5.69 -0.60
CA TYR A 91 7.46 5.93 0.56
C TYR A 91 7.22 4.63 1.29
N VAL A 92 7.09 4.71 2.61
CA VAL A 92 6.74 3.57 3.45
C VAL A 92 5.48 3.93 4.22
N GLN A 93 4.43 3.15 4.00
CA GLN A 93 3.16 3.31 4.70
C GLN A 93 3.05 2.23 5.76
N THR A 94 2.97 2.64 7.02
CA THR A 94 2.75 1.70 8.12
C THR A 94 1.26 1.44 8.23
N VAL A 95 0.90 0.17 8.39
CA VAL A 95 -0.50 -0.27 8.44
C VAL A 95 -0.66 -1.19 9.63
N ARG A 96 -1.72 -0.97 10.40
CA ARG A 96 -2.11 -1.85 11.49
C ARG A 96 -3.23 -2.74 10.98
N ILE A 97 -3.04 -4.04 11.07
CA ILE A 97 -4.05 -5.00 10.63
C ILE A 97 -4.42 -5.90 11.80
N GLU A 98 -5.71 -5.99 12.06
CA GLU A 98 -6.25 -6.96 13.01
C GLU A 98 -6.75 -8.14 12.20
N ASP A 99 -6.33 -9.35 12.57
CA ASP A 99 -6.72 -10.54 11.83
C ASP A 99 -8.05 -11.11 12.32
N ALA A 100 -8.46 -12.21 11.73
CA ALA A 100 -9.77 -12.82 12.03
C ALA A 100 -9.87 -13.31 13.48
N GLU A 101 -8.73 -13.60 14.11
CA GLU A 101 -8.68 -14.06 15.50
C GLU A 101 -8.48 -12.91 16.49
N GLY A 102 -8.41 -11.68 16.01
CA GLY A 102 -8.24 -10.51 16.86
C GLY A 102 -6.79 -10.15 17.15
N ALA A 103 -5.83 -10.85 16.57
CA ALA A 103 -4.42 -10.50 16.77
C ALA A 103 -4.05 -9.30 15.92
N VAL A 104 -3.19 -8.44 16.46
CA VAL A 104 -2.79 -7.19 15.81
C VAL A 104 -1.41 -7.37 15.18
N HIS A 105 -1.29 -6.93 13.93
CA HIS A 105 -0.04 -6.97 13.18
C HIS A 105 0.28 -5.58 12.67
N LEU A 106 1.56 -5.21 12.70
CA LEU A 106 2.03 -3.97 12.11
C LEU A 106 2.83 -4.31 10.87
N LEU A 107 2.52 -3.67 9.77
CA LEU A 107 3.18 -3.93 8.50
C LEU A 107 3.71 -2.63 7.92
N ALA A 108 4.86 -2.72 7.26
CA ALA A 108 5.44 -1.61 6.52
C ALA A 108 5.32 -1.92 5.03
N TYR A 109 4.56 -1.11 4.32
CA TYR A 109 4.36 -1.24 2.88
C TYR A 109 5.32 -0.29 2.18
N ALA A 110 6.29 -0.84 1.46
CA ALA A 110 7.18 -0.03 0.63
C ALA A 110 6.47 0.28 -0.68
N MET A 111 6.40 1.56 -1.03
CA MET A 111 5.66 2.03 -2.19
C MET A 111 6.60 2.70 -3.17
N THR A 112 6.44 2.41 -4.44
CA THR A 112 7.23 3.03 -5.50
C THR A 112 6.31 3.59 -6.56
N GLN A 113 6.73 4.70 -7.16
CA GLN A 113 5.97 5.30 -8.25
C GLN A 113 6.45 4.72 -9.57
N THR A 114 5.50 4.28 -10.38
CA THR A 114 5.76 3.72 -11.71
C THR A 114 5.02 4.56 -12.73
N PRO A 115 5.25 4.34 -14.03
CA PRO A 115 4.48 5.05 -15.06
C PRO A 115 2.97 4.82 -14.94
N ASP A 116 2.56 3.70 -14.31
CA ASP A 116 1.15 3.37 -14.13
C ASP A 116 0.61 3.82 -12.77
N GLY A 117 1.41 4.52 -11.98
CA GLY A 117 1.01 5.01 -10.66
C GLY A 117 1.78 4.32 -9.54
N TRP A 118 1.30 4.52 -8.33
CA TRP A 118 1.94 3.91 -7.15
C TRP A 118 1.70 2.41 -7.13
N ARG A 119 2.75 1.67 -6.75
CA ARG A 119 2.67 0.20 -6.66
C ARG A 119 3.41 -0.25 -5.42
N ILE A 120 3.04 -1.43 -4.91
CA ILE A 120 3.64 -2.01 -3.72
C ILE A 120 4.91 -2.74 -4.12
N SER A 121 6.05 -2.29 -3.61
CA SER A 121 7.36 -2.89 -3.93
C SER A 121 7.85 -3.82 -2.84
N GLY A 122 7.18 -3.87 -1.71
CA GLY A 122 7.53 -4.80 -0.63
C GLY A 122 6.60 -4.61 0.55
N VAL A 123 6.47 -5.66 1.36
CA VAL A 123 5.72 -5.61 2.60
C VAL A 123 6.54 -6.33 3.65
N GLN A 124 6.75 -5.66 4.78
CA GLN A 124 7.51 -6.22 5.89
C GLN A 124 6.62 -6.27 7.11
N ILE A 125 6.59 -7.43 7.78
CA ILE A 125 5.87 -7.56 9.03
C ILE A 125 6.78 -7.03 10.13
N LEU A 126 6.31 -6.04 10.88
CA LEU A 126 7.07 -5.44 11.96
C LEU A 126 6.70 -6.13 13.26
N GLU A 127 7.63 -6.19 14.19
CA GLU A 127 7.32 -6.72 15.50
C GLU A 127 6.52 -5.68 16.28
N ALA A 128 5.37 -6.09 16.78
CA ALA A 128 4.57 -5.20 17.60
C ALA A 128 5.24 -5.01 18.96
N PRO A 129 5.21 -3.79 19.52
CA PRO A 129 5.78 -3.57 20.85
C PRO A 129 5.13 -4.49 21.88
N GLY A 130 5.98 -5.15 22.68
CA GLY A 130 5.51 -6.04 23.72
C GLY A 130 5.24 -7.46 23.30
N VAL A 131 5.39 -7.78 22.03
CA VAL A 131 5.14 -9.14 21.52
C VAL A 131 6.43 -9.94 21.45
N SER A 132 7.53 -9.26 21.36
CA SER A 132 8.84 -9.90 21.14
C SER A 132 9.41 -10.58 22.38
N THR A 133 8.72 -10.63 23.44
CA THR A 133 9.19 -11.28 24.66
C THR A 133 8.73 -12.74 24.77
#